data_53f582865bad0ea7751fcd725303f41e
#
_entry.id   53f582865bad0ea7751fcd725303f41e
#
_cell.length_a   1.000
_cell.length_b   1.000
_cell.length_c   1.000
_cell.angle_alpha   90.00
_cell.angle_beta   90.00
_cell.angle_gamma   90.00
#
_symmetry.space_group_name_H-M   'P 1'
#
loop_
_entity.id
_entity.type
_entity.pdbx_description
1 polymer ?
#
loop_
_entity_poly.entity_id
_entity_poly.type
_entity_poly.pdbx_seq_one_letter_code
_entity_poly.pdbx_strand_id
1 'polypeptide(L)'
;RPMLVDYHQRQYSSGNIAIIVAGNIQPQQVIDSISRYFRNWNNHKPGTLFPKQDNQAEPRFAIETRDTEQAHLCLGFKGVSYSDPDAYPMQLLATLLGEGMSSRLFLQLREIQGLAYDVHTSSTNLNDCGSLITYAGVEPRNTAKAIQSILYQHHLIKESLTEVELHKCKEFLKGRLMLRMEDSRNVAHWIGTQEILTGHIDTIEETVRRIDSVTPEQVMAIARKTLVTSKLNLAIVGPEGDYTGLSETLTL
;
A
#
# COMPACT_ATOMS: atom_id res chain seq x y z
N ARG A 1 8.54 -25.84 13.14
CA ARG A 1 8.76 -26.52 11.85
C ARG A 1 7.51 -27.30 11.39
N PRO A 2 6.86 -28.18 12.18
CA PRO A 2 5.69 -28.94 11.72
C PRO A 2 4.55 -28.08 11.17
N MET A 3 4.22 -26.97 11.84
CA MET A 3 3.19 -26.02 11.39
C MET A 3 3.45 -25.43 9.99
N LEU A 4 4.72 -25.09 9.68
CA LEU A 4 5.10 -24.60 8.37
C LEU A 4 5.00 -25.68 7.28
N VAL A 5 5.38 -26.91 7.60
CA VAL A 5 5.26 -28.06 6.69
C VAL A 5 3.78 -28.34 6.39
N ASP A 6 2.94 -28.38 7.42
CA ASP A 6 1.51 -28.59 7.28
C ASP A 6 0.83 -27.46 6.46
N TYR A 7 1.19 -26.19 6.73
CA TYR A 7 0.71 -25.06 5.94
C TYR A 7 1.13 -25.19 4.46
N HIS A 8 2.40 -25.50 4.20
CA HIS A 8 2.91 -25.71 2.86
C HIS A 8 2.16 -26.83 2.13
N GLN A 9 1.98 -27.99 2.79
CA GLN A 9 1.27 -29.12 2.21
C GLN A 9 -0.19 -28.80 1.89
N ARG A 10 -0.86 -27.98 2.68
CA ARG A 10 -2.27 -27.59 2.47
C ARG A 10 -2.45 -26.50 1.41
N GLN A 11 -1.54 -25.56 1.31
CA GLN A 11 -1.73 -24.38 0.46
C GLN A 11 -1.03 -24.47 -0.89
N TYR A 12 0.09 -25.20 -0.96
CA TYR A 12 0.89 -25.29 -2.17
C TYR A 12 0.47 -26.51 -2.99
N SER A 13 -0.46 -26.28 -3.89
CA SER A 13 -0.96 -27.30 -4.85
C SER A 13 -0.94 -26.73 -6.27
N SER A 14 -0.99 -27.60 -7.26
CA SER A 14 -1.03 -27.19 -8.68
C SER A 14 -2.23 -26.31 -9.01
N GLY A 15 -3.35 -26.46 -8.29
CA GLY A 15 -4.55 -25.64 -8.45
C GLY A 15 -4.49 -24.26 -7.75
N ASN A 16 -3.42 -23.97 -6.99
CA ASN A 16 -3.27 -22.72 -6.22
C ASN A 16 -1.99 -21.96 -6.54
N ILE A 17 -1.33 -22.29 -7.64
CA ILE A 17 -0.06 -21.66 -8.02
C ILE A 17 -0.12 -21.25 -9.49
N ALA A 18 0.33 -20.03 -9.76
CA ALA A 18 0.60 -19.56 -11.10
C ALA A 18 2.10 -19.38 -11.28
N ILE A 19 2.63 -19.80 -12.41
CA ILE A 19 4.05 -19.62 -12.78
C ILE A 19 4.09 -18.63 -13.94
N ILE A 20 4.70 -17.50 -13.69
CA ILE A 20 4.85 -16.44 -14.67
C ILE A 20 6.32 -16.30 -15.05
N VAL A 21 6.58 -16.27 -16.34
CA VAL A 21 7.94 -16.14 -16.87
C VAL A 21 7.97 -15.01 -17.90
N ALA A 22 8.85 -14.06 -17.72
CA ALA A 22 9.09 -12.96 -18.65
C ALA A 22 10.57 -12.84 -18.99
N GLY A 23 10.90 -12.50 -20.25
CA GLY A 23 12.25 -12.33 -20.73
C GLY A 23 12.43 -12.81 -22.17
N ASN A 24 13.67 -12.92 -22.61
CA ASN A 24 13.99 -13.49 -23.92
C ASN A 24 13.93 -15.01 -23.87
N ILE A 25 12.73 -15.58 -23.99
CA ILE A 25 12.45 -17.00 -23.80
C ILE A 25 11.76 -17.60 -25.03
N GLN A 26 11.86 -18.93 -25.15
CA GLN A 26 11.05 -19.73 -26.07
C GLN A 26 9.89 -20.33 -25.27
N PRO A 27 8.62 -19.89 -25.50
CA PRO A 27 7.48 -20.30 -24.66
C PRO A 27 7.35 -21.83 -24.53
N GLN A 28 7.50 -22.58 -25.63
CA GLN A 28 7.36 -24.03 -25.60
C GLN A 28 8.40 -24.71 -24.73
N GLN A 29 9.66 -24.26 -24.77
CA GLN A 29 10.72 -24.82 -23.92
C GLN A 29 10.46 -24.59 -22.43
N VAL A 30 9.89 -23.43 -22.09
CA VAL A 30 9.49 -23.09 -20.71
C VAL A 30 8.35 -24.00 -20.26
N ILE A 31 7.30 -24.14 -21.08
CA ILE A 31 6.15 -25.02 -20.80
C ILE A 31 6.60 -26.47 -20.61
N ASP A 32 7.46 -26.99 -21.50
CA ASP A 32 7.97 -28.36 -21.40
C ASP A 32 8.80 -28.58 -20.13
N SER A 33 9.62 -27.59 -19.76
CA SER A 33 10.41 -27.63 -18.54
C SER A 33 9.54 -27.62 -17.30
N ILE A 34 8.58 -26.69 -17.20
CA ILE A 34 7.63 -26.61 -16.10
C ILE A 34 6.84 -27.91 -15.98
N SER A 35 6.29 -28.42 -17.11
CA SER A 35 5.52 -29.67 -17.15
C SER A 35 6.32 -30.86 -16.64
N ARG A 36 7.63 -30.89 -16.93
CA ARG A 36 8.54 -31.94 -16.46
C ARG A 36 8.78 -31.88 -14.96
N TYR A 37 9.07 -30.69 -14.42
CA TYR A 37 9.38 -30.50 -13.01
C TYR A 37 8.16 -30.67 -12.10
N PHE A 38 6.96 -30.28 -12.58
CA PHE A 38 5.74 -30.30 -11.79
C PHE A 38 4.81 -31.47 -12.12
N ARG A 39 5.23 -32.45 -12.93
CA ARG A 39 4.43 -33.61 -13.35
C ARG A 39 3.75 -34.35 -12.21
N ASN A 40 4.46 -34.50 -11.08
CA ASN A 40 4.00 -35.28 -9.92
C ASN A 40 3.54 -34.41 -8.76
N TRP A 41 3.26 -33.13 -9.02
CA TRP A 41 2.82 -32.25 -7.93
C TRP A 41 1.38 -32.51 -7.54
N ASN A 42 1.13 -32.53 -6.23
CA ASN A 42 -0.21 -32.79 -5.69
C ASN A 42 -1.24 -31.79 -6.21
N ASN A 43 -2.36 -32.31 -6.73
CA ASN A 43 -3.50 -31.53 -7.14
C ASN A 43 -4.62 -31.72 -6.10
N HIS A 44 -4.60 -30.93 -5.04
CA HIS A 44 -5.69 -30.86 -4.07
C HIS A 44 -6.26 -29.44 -4.05
N LYS A 45 -7.48 -29.30 -3.55
CA LYS A 45 -8.08 -27.98 -3.38
C LYS A 45 -7.31 -27.20 -2.31
N PRO A 46 -6.95 -25.92 -2.56
CA PRO A 46 -6.34 -25.08 -1.54
C PRO A 46 -7.29 -24.88 -0.37
N GLY A 47 -6.73 -24.50 0.77
CA GLY A 47 -7.52 -24.11 1.93
C GLY A 47 -8.41 -22.90 1.63
N THR A 48 -9.52 -22.81 2.35
CA THR A 48 -10.48 -21.71 2.21
C THR A 48 -9.82 -20.37 2.61
N LEU A 49 -10.02 -19.35 1.80
CA LEU A 49 -9.68 -17.98 2.18
C LEU A 49 -10.62 -17.51 3.29
N PHE A 50 -10.06 -16.88 4.31
CA PHE A 50 -10.85 -16.23 5.35
C PHE A 50 -11.25 -14.84 4.85
N PRO A 51 -12.56 -14.54 4.73
CA PRO A 51 -13.01 -13.21 4.33
C PRO A 51 -12.59 -12.18 5.36
N LYS A 52 -12.32 -10.95 4.92
CA LYS A 52 -12.00 -9.86 5.83
C LYS A 52 -13.14 -9.65 6.83
N GLN A 53 -12.78 -9.34 8.07
CA GLN A 53 -13.72 -8.87 9.09
C GLN A 53 -13.46 -7.37 9.35
N ASP A 54 -14.50 -6.56 9.22
CA ASP A 54 -14.43 -5.12 9.47
C ASP A 54 -15.39 -4.74 10.60
N ASN A 55 -14.87 -4.75 11.82
CA ASN A 55 -15.61 -4.41 13.04
C ASN A 55 -14.98 -3.24 13.81
N GLN A 56 -14.08 -2.47 13.16
CA GLN A 56 -13.47 -1.31 13.83
C GLN A 56 -14.45 -0.15 13.89
N ALA A 57 -14.80 0.27 15.11
CA ALA A 57 -15.71 1.38 15.39
C ALA A 57 -15.00 2.61 16.00
N GLU A 58 -13.78 2.43 16.51
CA GLU A 58 -13.00 3.48 17.19
C GLU A 58 -11.52 3.43 16.78
N PRO A 59 -10.76 4.51 16.96
CA PRO A 59 -9.32 4.53 16.72
C PRO A 59 -8.62 3.47 17.55
N ARG A 60 -7.52 2.93 17.03
CA ARG A 60 -6.66 2.00 17.76
C ARG A 60 -5.29 2.59 17.93
N PHE A 61 -4.71 2.36 19.09
CA PHE A 61 -3.41 2.86 19.45
C PHE A 61 -2.55 1.75 20.06
N ALA A 62 -1.29 1.64 19.62
CA ALA A 62 -0.32 0.70 20.17
C ALA A 62 1.06 1.34 20.26
N ILE A 63 1.76 1.10 21.37
CA ILE A 63 3.14 1.52 21.58
C ILE A 63 3.96 0.28 21.91
N GLU A 64 5.14 0.18 21.30
CA GLU A 64 6.17 -0.77 21.67
C GLU A 64 7.45 -0.01 22.01
N THR A 65 7.90 -0.10 23.25
CA THR A 65 9.15 0.53 23.71
C THR A 65 10.34 -0.32 23.27
N ARG A 66 11.25 0.29 22.52
CA ARG A 66 12.53 -0.29 22.12
C ARG A 66 13.63 0.76 22.23
N ASP A 67 14.84 0.30 22.52
CA ASP A 67 16.03 1.17 22.52
C ASP A 67 16.42 1.48 21.07
N THR A 68 15.87 2.57 20.54
CA THR A 68 16.10 3.07 19.17
C THR A 68 16.40 4.56 19.22
N GLU A 69 17.18 5.07 18.26
CA GLU A 69 17.48 6.51 18.16
C GLU A 69 16.26 7.33 17.72
N GLN A 70 15.36 6.73 16.95
CA GLN A 70 14.16 7.36 16.41
C GLN A 70 12.90 6.71 16.93
N ALA A 71 11.82 7.48 16.97
CA ALA A 71 10.47 6.95 17.07
C ALA A 71 9.93 6.69 15.65
N HIS A 72 9.47 5.47 15.42
CA HIS A 72 8.88 5.03 14.17
C HIS A 72 7.36 5.03 14.29
N LEU A 73 6.71 5.84 13.46
CA LEU A 73 5.27 6.05 13.47
C LEU A 73 4.64 5.36 12.27
N CYS A 74 3.56 4.63 12.50
CA CYS A 74 2.71 4.09 11.44
C CYS A 74 1.26 4.50 11.68
N LEU A 75 0.74 5.39 10.83
CA LEU A 75 -0.67 5.78 10.80
C LEU A 75 -1.36 4.99 9.69
N GLY A 76 -2.25 4.08 10.05
CA GLY A 76 -2.89 3.16 9.11
C GLY A 76 -4.40 3.34 9.05
N PHE A 77 -4.92 3.24 7.84
CA PHE A 77 -6.36 3.22 7.54
C PHE A 77 -6.69 2.00 6.68
N LYS A 78 -7.95 1.57 6.72
CA LYS A 78 -8.43 0.55 5.79
C LYS A 78 -8.52 1.15 4.40
N GLY A 79 -7.86 0.50 3.45
CA GLY A 79 -7.92 0.83 2.03
C GLY A 79 -9.01 0.04 1.31
N VAL A 80 -8.88 -0.04 0.00
CA VAL A 80 -9.79 -0.72 -0.91
C VAL A 80 -9.16 -2.00 -1.46
N SER A 81 -9.99 -2.91 -1.99
CA SER A 81 -9.50 -4.12 -2.65
C SER A 81 -8.85 -3.80 -4.00
N TYR A 82 -8.13 -4.77 -4.55
CA TYR A 82 -7.45 -4.62 -5.84
C TYR A 82 -8.40 -4.34 -7.01
N SER A 83 -9.58 -4.96 -6.99
CA SER A 83 -10.61 -4.81 -8.04
C SER A 83 -11.61 -3.69 -7.76
N ASP A 84 -11.42 -2.91 -6.68
CA ASP A 84 -12.32 -1.80 -6.35
C ASP A 84 -12.19 -0.67 -7.39
N PRO A 85 -13.30 -0.06 -7.84
CA PRO A 85 -13.26 1.10 -8.74
C PRO A 85 -12.43 2.28 -8.20
N ASP A 86 -12.34 2.41 -6.88
CA ASP A 86 -11.57 3.43 -6.19
C ASP A 86 -10.07 3.08 -6.05
N ALA A 87 -9.57 1.98 -6.64
CA ALA A 87 -8.16 1.56 -6.50
C ALA A 87 -7.17 2.59 -7.04
N TYR A 88 -7.42 3.17 -8.23
CA TYR A 88 -6.58 4.22 -8.80
C TYR A 88 -6.70 5.56 -8.06
N PRO A 89 -7.90 6.05 -7.69
CA PRO A 89 -8.03 7.18 -6.76
C PRO A 89 -7.27 6.98 -5.44
N MET A 90 -7.29 5.78 -4.85
CA MET A 90 -6.55 5.45 -3.62
C MET A 90 -5.03 5.48 -3.84
N GLN A 91 -4.55 4.95 -4.95
CA GLN A 91 -3.13 5.00 -5.30
C GLN A 91 -2.64 6.44 -5.49
N LEU A 92 -3.43 7.28 -6.17
CA LEU A 92 -3.13 8.71 -6.33
C LEU A 92 -3.19 9.45 -5.00
N LEU A 93 -4.13 9.14 -4.11
CA LEU A 93 -4.17 9.67 -2.74
C LEU A 93 -2.88 9.35 -1.98
N ALA A 94 -2.42 8.10 -2.02
CA ALA A 94 -1.16 7.71 -1.38
C ALA A 94 0.04 8.48 -1.96
N THR A 95 0.08 8.63 -3.28
CA THR A 95 1.15 9.36 -3.98
C THR A 95 1.16 10.85 -3.61
N LEU A 96 0.00 11.50 -3.62
CA LEU A 96 -0.16 12.90 -3.22
C LEU A 96 0.29 13.14 -1.77
N LEU A 97 -0.06 12.23 -0.88
CA LEU A 97 0.30 12.34 0.54
C LEU A 97 1.78 12.09 0.78
N GLY A 98 2.36 11.03 0.23
CA GLY A 98 3.68 10.62 0.70
C GLY A 98 4.57 9.86 -0.29
N GLU A 99 4.31 9.83 -1.60
CA GLU A 99 5.25 9.25 -2.56
C GLU A 99 6.01 10.34 -3.33
N GLY A 100 7.35 10.30 -3.23
CA GLY A 100 8.24 11.23 -3.91
C GLY A 100 8.44 12.55 -3.16
N MET A 101 9.47 13.30 -3.60
CA MET A 101 9.94 14.52 -2.93
C MET A 101 8.99 15.71 -3.05
N SER A 102 8.01 15.66 -3.93
CA SER A 102 6.99 16.71 -4.09
C SER A 102 5.67 16.40 -3.39
N SER A 103 5.59 15.29 -2.65
CA SER A 103 4.41 14.92 -1.89
C SER A 103 4.19 15.84 -0.68
N ARG A 104 2.93 15.97 -0.24
CA ARG A 104 2.56 16.91 0.82
C ARG A 104 3.31 16.65 2.13
N LEU A 105 3.40 15.39 2.56
CA LEU A 105 4.08 15.04 3.81
C LEU A 105 5.59 15.22 3.71
N PHE A 106 6.20 14.87 2.58
CA PHE A 106 7.63 15.10 2.39
C PHE A 106 7.95 16.58 2.51
N LEU A 107 7.23 17.43 1.79
CA LEU A 107 7.43 18.88 1.84
C LEU A 107 7.20 19.45 3.25
N GLN A 108 6.09 19.06 3.90
CA GLN A 108 5.73 19.63 5.20
C GLN A 108 6.58 19.10 6.33
N LEU A 109 6.72 17.78 6.48
CA LEU A 109 7.43 17.21 7.64
C LEU A 109 8.94 17.26 7.50
N ARG A 110 9.45 17.00 6.29
CA ARG A 110 10.90 16.92 6.09
C ARG A 110 11.49 18.27 5.72
N GLU A 111 11.00 18.92 4.66
CA GLU A 111 11.64 20.13 4.11
C GLU A 111 11.32 21.39 4.93
N ILE A 112 10.06 21.59 5.30
CA ILE A 112 9.61 22.83 5.97
C ILE A 112 9.80 22.76 7.49
N GLN A 113 9.35 21.67 8.11
CA GLN A 113 9.32 21.56 9.58
C GLN A 113 10.54 20.83 10.15
N GLY A 114 11.29 20.07 9.37
CA GLY A 114 12.45 19.29 9.82
C GLY A 114 12.10 18.23 10.88
N LEU A 115 10.88 17.70 10.88
CA LEU A 115 10.39 16.77 11.91
C LEU A 115 10.74 15.31 11.60
N ALA A 116 10.83 14.95 10.33
CA ALA A 116 11.05 13.57 9.90
C ALA A 116 12.21 13.51 8.91
N TYR A 117 13.09 12.52 9.08
CA TYR A 117 14.09 12.20 8.06
C TYR A 117 13.51 11.40 6.91
N ASP A 118 12.66 10.43 7.26
CA ASP A 118 11.90 9.62 6.30
C ASP A 118 10.41 9.74 6.60
N VAL A 119 9.64 10.02 5.56
CA VAL A 119 8.19 10.05 5.60
C VAL A 119 7.64 9.60 4.26
N HIS A 120 6.77 8.61 4.29
CA HIS A 120 6.11 8.13 3.09
C HIS A 120 4.71 7.59 3.36
N THR A 121 3.87 7.60 2.34
CA THR A 121 2.54 7.00 2.37
C THR A 121 2.44 5.97 1.26
N SER A 122 1.91 4.80 1.56
CA SER A 122 1.70 3.73 0.59
C SER A 122 0.31 3.14 0.70
N SER A 123 -0.24 2.69 -0.42
CA SER A 123 -1.45 1.87 -0.46
C SER A 123 -1.11 0.43 -0.84
N THR A 124 -1.76 -0.51 -0.15
CA THR A 124 -1.69 -1.93 -0.48
C THR A 124 -3.10 -2.43 -0.72
N ASN A 125 -3.30 -3.07 -1.87
CA ASN A 125 -4.59 -3.61 -2.27
C ASN A 125 -4.48 -5.14 -2.31
N LEU A 126 -5.32 -5.82 -1.54
CA LEU A 126 -5.47 -7.27 -1.52
C LEU A 126 -6.75 -7.68 -2.23
N ASN A 127 -7.08 -8.96 -2.24
CA ASN A 127 -8.24 -9.47 -2.97
C ASN A 127 -9.57 -8.87 -2.49
N ASP A 128 -9.79 -8.78 -1.18
CA ASP A 128 -11.04 -8.32 -0.57
C ASP A 128 -10.89 -7.11 0.36
N CYS A 129 -9.68 -6.59 0.53
CA CYS A 129 -9.37 -5.46 1.40
C CYS A 129 -8.12 -4.72 0.93
N GLY A 130 -7.74 -3.69 1.69
CA GLY A 130 -6.50 -2.96 1.49
C GLY A 130 -6.14 -2.14 2.70
N SER A 131 -5.03 -1.43 2.60
CA SER A 131 -4.57 -0.47 3.61
C SER A 131 -3.97 0.76 2.95
N LEU A 132 -4.09 1.89 3.63
CA LEU A 132 -3.35 3.12 3.39
C LEU A 132 -2.52 3.39 4.63
N ILE A 133 -1.20 3.42 4.50
CA ILE A 133 -0.28 3.54 5.64
C ILE A 133 0.66 4.72 5.39
N THR A 134 0.69 5.64 6.35
CA THR A 134 1.71 6.68 6.44
C THR A 134 2.73 6.29 7.50
N TYR A 135 3.98 6.16 7.09
CA TYR A 135 5.12 5.95 7.98
C TYR A 135 5.90 7.25 8.15
N ALA A 136 6.44 7.47 9.34
CA ALA A 136 7.43 8.52 9.60
C ALA A 136 8.46 8.07 10.63
N GLY A 137 9.75 8.33 10.36
CA GLY A 137 10.84 8.21 11.30
C GLY A 137 11.18 9.60 11.85
N VAL A 138 10.96 9.80 13.15
CA VAL A 138 11.06 11.11 13.78
C VAL A 138 11.95 11.07 15.01
N GLU A 139 12.49 12.22 15.42
CA GLU A 139 13.12 12.37 16.72
C GLU A 139 12.07 12.19 17.83
N PRO A 140 12.31 11.41 18.90
CA PRO A 140 11.30 11.05 19.91
C PRO A 140 10.54 12.25 20.50
N ARG A 141 11.23 13.35 20.78
CA ARG A 141 10.62 14.60 21.30
C ARG A 141 9.66 15.28 20.31
N ASN A 142 9.74 14.95 19.01
CA ASN A 142 8.93 15.53 17.95
C ASN A 142 7.72 14.67 17.58
N THR A 143 7.52 13.52 18.23
CA THR A 143 6.48 12.52 17.91
C THR A 143 5.08 13.14 17.85
N ALA A 144 4.65 13.86 18.88
CA ALA A 144 3.33 14.48 18.94
C ALA A 144 3.12 15.49 17.80
N LYS A 145 4.11 16.35 17.57
CA LYS A 145 4.06 17.38 16.53
C LYS A 145 4.01 16.77 15.12
N ALA A 146 4.76 15.69 14.90
CA ALA A 146 4.74 14.97 13.61
C ALA A 146 3.37 14.32 13.35
N ILE A 147 2.78 13.66 14.35
CA ILE A 147 1.44 13.07 14.25
C ILE A 147 0.41 14.15 13.91
N GLN A 148 0.41 15.28 14.64
CA GLN A 148 -0.50 16.40 14.36
C GLN A 148 -0.33 16.93 12.93
N SER A 149 0.91 17.10 12.47
CA SER A 149 1.18 17.55 11.11
C SER A 149 0.70 16.56 10.04
N ILE A 150 0.89 15.24 10.26
CA ILE A 150 0.37 14.20 9.37
C ILE A 150 -1.16 14.25 9.32
N LEU A 151 -1.84 14.27 10.47
CA LEU A 151 -3.29 14.33 10.55
C LEU A 151 -3.84 15.60 9.88
N TYR A 152 -3.16 16.73 10.05
CA TYR A 152 -3.52 17.98 9.39
C TYR A 152 -3.44 17.86 7.85
N GLN A 153 -2.39 17.25 7.30
CA GLN A 153 -2.30 17.01 5.85
C GLN A 153 -3.37 16.01 5.36
N HIS A 154 -3.69 15.00 6.17
CA HIS A 154 -4.80 14.09 5.89
C HIS A 154 -6.17 14.80 5.91
N HIS A 155 -6.33 15.82 6.75
CA HIS A 155 -7.53 16.66 6.75
C HIS A 155 -7.60 17.53 5.51
N LEU A 156 -6.52 18.25 5.19
CA LEU A 156 -6.48 19.17 4.06
C LEU A 156 -6.77 18.52 2.71
N ILE A 157 -6.31 17.29 2.47
CA ILE A 157 -6.55 16.59 1.19
C ILE A 157 -8.04 16.28 0.97
N LYS A 158 -8.85 16.23 2.03
CA LYS A 158 -10.30 16.03 1.94
C LYS A 158 -11.03 17.30 1.45
N GLU A 159 -10.42 18.46 1.64
CA GLU A 159 -11.00 19.76 1.38
C GLU A 159 -10.55 20.36 0.04
N SER A 160 -9.26 20.23 -0.26
CA SER A 160 -8.71 20.83 -1.46
C SER A 160 -7.64 19.98 -2.11
N LEU A 161 -7.78 19.83 -3.42
CA LEU A 161 -6.79 19.24 -4.33
C LEU A 161 -6.82 20.01 -5.63
N THR A 162 -5.68 20.54 -6.05
CA THR A 162 -5.58 21.27 -7.33
C THR A 162 -5.33 20.33 -8.50
N GLU A 163 -5.80 20.69 -9.67
CA GLU A 163 -5.51 19.98 -10.93
C GLU A 163 -4.00 19.86 -11.17
N VAL A 164 -3.23 20.88 -10.79
CA VAL A 164 -1.77 20.89 -10.96
C VAL A 164 -1.09 19.84 -10.08
N GLU A 165 -1.51 19.71 -8.82
CA GLU A 165 -1.00 18.65 -7.94
C GLU A 165 -1.35 17.27 -8.48
N LEU A 166 -2.61 17.05 -8.84
CA LEU A 166 -3.06 15.76 -9.36
C LEU A 166 -2.33 15.41 -10.66
N HIS A 167 -2.17 16.37 -11.58
CA HIS A 167 -1.43 16.14 -12.82
C HIS A 167 0.03 15.70 -12.55
N LYS A 168 0.74 16.39 -11.66
CA LYS A 168 2.10 15.98 -11.27
C LYS A 168 2.16 14.54 -10.73
N CYS A 169 1.19 14.16 -9.89
CA CYS A 169 1.13 12.81 -9.35
C CYS A 169 0.83 11.75 -10.41
N LYS A 170 -0.06 12.05 -11.37
CA LYS A 170 -0.31 11.17 -12.51
C LYS A 170 0.95 10.95 -13.34
N GLU A 171 1.66 12.02 -13.70
CA GLU A 171 2.91 11.92 -14.46
C GLU A 171 3.97 11.12 -13.68
N PHE A 172 4.09 11.34 -12.37
CA PHE A 172 5.00 10.58 -11.52
C PHE A 172 4.67 9.08 -11.52
N LEU A 173 3.40 8.69 -11.35
CA LEU A 173 2.99 7.28 -11.38
C LEU A 173 3.23 6.63 -12.73
N LYS A 174 2.90 7.33 -13.83
CA LYS A 174 3.13 6.85 -15.20
C LYS A 174 4.61 6.65 -15.47
N GLY A 175 5.44 7.63 -15.09
CA GLY A 175 6.90 7.52 -15.23
C GLY A 175 7.48 6.34 -14.46
N ARG A 176 7.04 6.13 -13.20
CA ARG A 176 7.45 4.95 -12.42
C ARG A 176 6.98 3.64 -13.03
N LEU A 177 5.76 3.58 -13.57
CA LEU A 177 5.26 2.40 -14.27
C LEU A 177 6.16 2.06 -15.44
N MET A 178 6.47 3.02 -16.31
CA MET A 178 7.34 2.82 -17.48
C MET A 178 8.72 2.31 -17.08
N LEU A 179 9.38 2.94 -16.11
CA LEU A 179 10.68 2.51 -15.62
C LEU A 179 10.65 1.09 -15.03
N ARG A 180 9.58 0.73 -14.33
CA ARG A 180 9.43 -0.63 -13.78
C ARG A 180 9.28 -1.69 -14.87
N MET A 181 8.68 -1.36 -15.99
CA MET A 181 8.46 -2.30 -17.11
C MET A 181 9.73 -2.59 -17.93
N GLU A 182 10.82 -1.87 -17.69
CA GLU A 182 12.13 -2.18 -18.28
C GLU A 182 12.76 -3.46 -17.68
N ASP A 183 12.39 -3.85 -16.47
CA ASP A 183 12.87 -5.04 -15.79
C ASP A 183 11.89 -6.22 -15.97
N SER A 184 12.38 -7.32 -16.55
CA SER A 184 11.55 -8.52 -16.81
C SER A 184 10.96 -9.15 -15.55
N ARG A 185 11.60 -9.03 -14.37
CA ARG A 185 11.05 -9.47 -13.09
C ARG A 185 9.83 -8.65 -12.71
N ASN A 186 9.92 -7.33 -12.89
CA ASN A 186 8.80 -6.44 -12.61
C ASN A 186 7.62 -6.70 -13.56
N VAL A 187 7.90 -6.97 -14.84
CA VAL A 187 6.87 -7.38 -15.81
C VAL A 187 6.20 -8.68 -15.38
N ALA A 188 6.99 -9.70 -15.02
CA ALA A 188 6.43 -10.98 -14.54
C ALA A 188 5.59 -10.79 -13.27
N HIS A 189 6.06 -9.99 -12.31
CA HIS A 189 5.32 -9.70 -11.09
C HIS A 189 4.01 -8.94 -11.37
N TRP A 190 4.05 -7.94 -12.24
CA TRP A 190 2.90 -7.13 -12.62
C TRP A 190 1.80 -7.97 -13.30
N ILE A 191 2.17 -8.81 -14.26
CA ILE A 191 1.27 -9.75 -14.94
C ILE A 191 0.72 -10.76 -13.94
N GLY A 192 1.61 -11.38 -13.13
CA GLY A 192 1.22 -12.43 -12.18
C GLY A 192 0.29 -11.94 -11.08
N THR A 193 0.49 -10.72 -10.59
CA THR A 193 -0.41 -10.12 -9.60
C THR A 193 -1.81 -9.93 -10.17
N GLN A 194 -1.92 -9.40 -11.38
CA GLN A 194 -3.21 -9.19 -12.04
C GLN A 194 -3.92 -10.52 -12.33
N GLU A 195 -3.21 -11.50 -12.90
CA GLU A 195 -3.76 -12.83 -13.17
C GLU A 195 -4.34 -13.47 -11.89
N ILE A 196 -3.58 -13.46 -10.79
CA ILE A 196 -3.99 -14.11 -9.54
C ILE A 196 -5.15 -13.35 -8.87
N LEU A 197 -5.12 -12.01 -8.87
CA LEU A 197 -6.09 -11.21 -8.13
C LEU A 197 -7.37 -10.91 -8.91
N THR A 198 -7.32 -10.85 -10.24
CA THR A 198 -8.45 -10.44 -11.07
C THR A 198 -8.82 -11.44 -12.17
N GLY A 199 -7.92 -12.33 -12.57
CA GLY A 199 -8.05 -13.15 -13.76
C GLY A 199 -8.07 -12.33 -15.06
N HIS A 200 -7.66 -11.06 -15.01
CA HIS A 200 -7.60 -10.14 -16.15
C HIS A 200 -6.30 -9.34 -16.09
N ILE A 201 -5.63 -9.23 -17.22
CA ILE A 201 -4.36 -8.49 -17.34
C ILE A 201 -4.62 -7.23 -18.16
N ASP A 202 -4.60 -6.08 -17.51
CA ASP A 202 -4.63 -4.78 -18.19
C ASP A 202 -3.30 -4.54 -18.91
N THR A 203 -3.35 -3.93 -20.08
CA THR A 203 -2.14 -3.42 -20.75
C THR A 203 -1.61 -2.18 -20.03
N ILE A 204 -0.37 -1.80 -20.36
CA ILE A 204 0.23 -0.55 -19.84
C ILE A 204 -0.63 0.65 -20.26
N GLU A 205 -1.09 0.67 -21.51
CA GLU A 205 -1.92 1.74 -22.06
C GLU A 205 -3.29 1.83 -21.36
N GLU A 206 -3.88 0.70 -20.99
CA GLU A 206 -5.12 0.66 -20.21
C GLU A 206 -4.90 1.20 -18.80
N THR A 207 -3.82 0.79 -18.15
CA THR A 207 -3.43 1.31 -16.83
C THR A 207 -3.20 2.81 -16.87
N VAL A 208 -2.47 3.31 -17.86
CA VAL A 208 -2.25 4.75 -18.07
C VAL A 208 -3.56 5.49 -18.27
N ARG A 209 -4.47 5.00 -19.11
CA ARG A 209 -5.79 5.60 -19.31
C ARG A 209 -6.61 5.66 -18.02
N ARG A 210 -6.57 4.62 -17.19
CA ARG A 210 -7.27 4.61 -15.88
C ARG A 210 -6.68 5.65 -14.93
N ILE A 211 -5.35 5.77 -14.86
CA ILE A 211 -4.68 6.82 -14.07
C ILE A 211 -5.10 8.22 -14.58
N ASP A 212 -5.08 8.43 -15.89
CA ASP A 212 -5.42 9.73 -16.50
C ASP A 212 -6.89 10.11 -16.30
N SER A 213 -7.79 9.13 -16.21
CA SER A 213 -9.23 9.38 -16.04
C SER A 213 -9.63 9.82 -14.63
N VAL A 214 -8.78 9.66 -13.62
CA VAL A 214 -9.10 10.05 -12.25
C VAL A 214 -9.20 11.58 -12.12
N THR A 215 -10.25 12.05 -11.44
CA THR A 215 -10.47 13.49 -11.17
C THR A 215 -10.09 13.88 -9.75
N PRO A 216 -9.88 15.17 -9.45
CA PRO A 216 -9.66 15.65 -8.08
C PRO A 216 -10.81 15.26 -7.13
N GLU A 217 -12.05 15.32 -7.60
CA GLU A 217 -13.24 14.99 -6.82
C GLU A 217 -13.23 13.52 -6.39
N GLN A 218 -12.80 12.60 -7.26
CA GLN A 218 -12.67 11.18 -6.93
C GLN A 218 -11.60 10.95 -5.87
N VAL A 219 -10.46 11.63 -5.96
CA VAL A 219 -9.41 11.53 -4.94
C VAL A 219 -9.87 12.11 -3.61
N MET A 220 -10.53 13.26 -3.61
CA MET A 220 -11.11 13.86 -2.39
C MET A 220 -12.24 12.99 -1.81
N ALA A 221 -13.05 12.35 -2.65
CA ALA A 221 -14.11 11.47 -2.20
C ALA A 221 -13.55 10.24 -1.49
N ILE A 222 -12.54 9.57 -2.06
CA ILE A 222 -11.89 8.43 -1.39
C ILE A 222 -11.13 8.87 -0.14
N ALA A 223 -10.54 10.06 -0.11
CA ALA A 223 -9.93 10.61 1.10
C ALA A 223 -10.95 10.79 2.23
N ARG A 224 -12.13 11.35 1.95
CA ARG A 224 -13.21 11.49 2.92
C ARG A 224 -13.75 10.15 3.43
N LYS A 225 -13.83 9.15 2.56
CA LYS A 225 -14.30 7.79 2.89
C LYS A 225 -13.29 7.01 3.75
N THR A 226 -11.99 7.22 3.53
CA THR A 226 -10.90 6.45 4.12
C THR A 226 -10.32 7.11 5.36
N LEU A 227 -10.00 8.41 5.27
CA LEU A 227 -9.33 9.16 6.32
C LEU A 227 -10.36 9.64 7.37
N VAL A 228 -10.92 8.71 8.13
CA VAL A 228 -11.91 9.00 9.19
C VAL A 228 -11.38 8.53 10.53
N THR A 229 -11.62 9.31 11.57
CA THR A 229 -11.11 9.09 12.93
C THR A 229 -11.40 7.67 13.43
N SER A 230 -12.61 7.16 13.27
CA SER A 230 -12.98 5.82 13.77
C SER A 230 -12.21 4.65 13.11
N LYS A 231 -11.54 4.89 11.97
CA LYS A 231 -10.76 3.88 11.24
C LYS A 231 -9.25 4.08 11.36
N LEU A 232 -8.81 5.09 12.11
CA LEU A 232 -7.40 5.36 12.34
C LEU A 232 -6.78 4.30 13.25
N ASN A 233 -5.62 3.85 12.86
CA ASN A 233 -4.74 2.99 13.68
C ASN A 233 -3.39 3.67 13.77
N LEU A 234 -2.90 3.91 14.97
CA LEU A 234 -1.56 4.45 15.20
C LEU A 234 -0.72 3.42 15.95
N ALA A 235 0.41 3.05 15.36
CA ALA A 235 1.44 2.26 16.04
C ALA A 235 2.72 3.09 16.17
N ILE A 236 3.35 3.04 17.33
CA ILE A 236 4.63 3.70 17.63
C ILE A 236 5.61 2.65 18.12
N VAL A 237 6.80 2.63 17.55
CA VAL A 237 7.96 1.89 18.06
C VAL A 237 9.06 2.91 18.32
N GLY A 238 9.52 3.03 19.56
CA GLY A 238 10.51 4.06 19.91
C GLY A 238 11.09 3.87 21.30
N PRO A 239 12.03 4.74 21.72
CA PRO A 239 12.60 4.69 23.06
C PRO A 239 11.54 5.02 24.11
N GLU A 240 11.89 4.79 25.37
CA GLU A 240 11.05 5.25 26.48
C GLU A 240 10.82 6.76 26.41
N GLY A 241 9.56 7.18 26.47
CA GLY A 241 9.17 8.58 26.31
C GLY A 241 7.73 8.82 26.74
N ASP A 242 7.37 10.10 26.84
CA ASP A 242 6.01 10.49 27.17
C ASP A 242 5.11 10.46 25.92
N TYR A 243 4.39 9.36 25.77
CA TYR A 243 3.36 9.18 24.73
C TYR A 243 1.93 9.34 25.31
N THR A 244 1.82 9.82 26.57
CA THR A 244 0.52 10.04 27.22
C THR A 244 -0.27 11.13 26.50
N GLY A 245 -1.57 10.96 26.41
CA GLY A 245 -2.47 11.92 25.73
C GLY A 245 -2.43 11.88 24.20
N LEU A 246 -1.52 11.12 23.55
CA LEU A 246 -1.51 11.02 22.08
C LEU A 246 -2.80 10.39 21.53
N SER A 247 -3.39 9.45 22.27
CA SER A 247 -4.67 8.84 21.87
C SER A 247 -5.82 9.85 21.80
N GLU A 248 -5.79 10.90 22.62
CA GLU A 248 -6.81 11.96 22.67
C GLU A 248 -6.66 12.96 21.51
N THR A 249 -5.47 13.02 20.90
CA THR A 249 -5.19 13.91 19.76
C THR A 249 -5.49 13.29 18.41
N LEU A 250 -5.91 12.01 18.38
CA LEU A 250 -6.20 11.26 17.15
C LEU A 250 -7.57 11.64 16.56
N THR A 251 -7.69 12.86 16.06
CA THR A 251 -8.88 13.36 15.37
C THR A 251 -8.56 13.84 13.95
N LEU A 252 -9.46 13.54 12.99
CA LEU A 252 -9.36 13.89 11.56
C LEU A 252 -10.56 14.70 11.11
#